data_2e86f6db59143ed740e8febdcaed6457
#
_entry.id   2e86f6db59143ed740e8febdcaed6457
#
_cell.length_a   1.000
_cell.length_b   1.000
_cell.length_c   1.000
_cell.angle_alpha   90.00
_cell.angle_beta   90.00
_cell.angle_gamma   90.00
#
_symmetry.space_group_name_H-M   'P 1'
#
loop_
_entity.id
_entity.type
_entity.pdbx_description
1 polymer ?
#
loop_
_entity_poly.entity_id
_entity_poly.type
_entity_poly.pdbx_seq_one_letter_code
_entity_poly.pdbx_strand_id
1 'polypeptide(L)'
;MFRTLKPFEYLEPKTLEEATKALSKRGALAKVYAAGVDLVPRMRKRVIEPKCIVNIQNVKELDDVIAAKGKGVRIGSLASKRSIELSSLIKEKYFVLHEAISSIVSVQVKSQGTAVGNLCVATPASDVATALYVLDAKLNVFGPSGERQIPIDEFYLGVGKTVLEPAEIITEILLPA
;
A
#
# COMPACT_ATOMS: atom_id res chain seq x y z
N MET A 1 11.06 5.16 -24.82
CA MET A 1 12.36 4.53 -24.50
C MET A 1 12.49 4.43 -22.98
N PHE A 2 12.66 3.23 -22.42
CA PHE A 2 12.87 3.07 -20.98
C PHE A 2 14.29 3.49 -20.61
N ARG A 3 14.41 4.44 -19.68
CA ARG A 3 15.71 4.92 -19.20
C ARG A 3 16.24 4.00 -18.09
N THR A 4 17.55 3.83 -18.01
CA THR A 4 18.22 3.18 -16.87
C THR A 4 17.89 3.95 -15.58
N LEU A 5 17.67 3.24 -14.49
CA LEU A 5 17.45 3.87 -13.18
C LEU A 5 18.71 4.63 -12.75
N LYS A 6 18.53 5.78 -12.10
CA LYS A 6 19.64 6.45 -11.41
C LYS A 6 20.06 5.61 -10.19
N PRO A 7 21.31 5.69 -9.77
CA PRO A 7 21.76 5.03 -8.55
C PRO A 7 20.96 5.47 -7.33
N PHE A 8 20.63 4.52 -6.46
CA PHE A 8 19.96 4.73 -5.18
C PHE A 8 20.46 3.68 -4.17
N GLU A 9 20.38 4.01 -2.90
CA GLU A 9 20.58 3.07 -1.81
C GLU A 9 19.37 2.13 -1.71
N TYR A 10 19.61 0.84 -1.49
CA TYR A 10 18.55 -0.16 -1.32
C TYR A 10 18.68 -0.81 0.05
N LEU A 11 17.61 -0.72 0.83
CA LEU A 11 17.54 -1.23 2.20
C LEU A 11 16.44 -2.28 2.33
N GLU A 12 16.72 -3.33 3.08
CA GLU A 12 15.80 -4.43 3.37
C GLU A 12 15.65 -4.61 4.89
N PRO A 13 14.93 -3.71 5.57
CA PRO A 13 14.65 -3.83 6.99
C PRO A 13 13.91 -5.12 7.30
N LYS A 14 14.09 -5.64 8.51
CA LYS A 14 13.45 -6.87 8.98
C LYS A 14 12.32 -6.59 9.98
N THR A 15 12.24 -5.37 10.51
CA THR A 15 11.17 -4.94 11.42
C THR A 15 10.59 -3.59 11.00
N LEU A 16 9.40 -3.27 11.50
CA LEU A 16 8.76 -1.96 11.28
C LEU A 16 9.61 -0.81 11.85
N GLU A 17 10.25 -1.01 13.01
CA GLU A 17 11.13 -0.02 13.62
C GLU A 17 12.34 0.27 12.75
N GLU A 18 12.97 -0.76 12.17
CA GLU A 18 14.08 -0.56 11.24
C GLU A 18 13.62 0.19 9.99
N ALA A 19 12.45 -0.16 9.44
CA ALA A 19 11.90 0.46 8.26
C ALA A 19 11.57 1.95 8.49
N THR A 20 10.86 2.27 9.56
CA THR A 20 10.49 3.64 9.91
C THR A 20 11.70 4.49 10.28
N LYS A 21 12.69 3.92 10.98
CA LYS A 21 13.99 4.58 11.26
C LYS A 21 14.74 4.90 9.97
N ALA A 22 14.76 3.96 9.02
CA ALA A 22 15.40 4.20 7.72
C ALA A 22 14.71 5.31 6.93
N LEU A 23 13.38 5.35 6.95
CA LEU A 23 12.57 6.39 6.31
C LEU A 23 12.76 7.75 6.99
N SER A 24 12.71 7.82 8.33
CA SER A 24 12.93 9.04 9.11
C SER A 24 14.29 9.67 8.82
N LYS A 25 15.35 8.85 8.76
CA LYS A 25 16.72 9.33 8.51
C LYS A 25 16.87 9.99 7.14
N ARG A 26 16.08 9.58 6.14
CA ARG A 26 16.21 10.04 4.75
C ARG A 26 15.07 10.96 4.30
N GLY A 27 13.98 11.00 5.05
CA GLY A 27 12.83 11.86 4.77
C GLY A 27 12.30 11.69 3.34
N ALA A 28 12.03 12.79 2.68
CA ALA A 28 11.46 12.81 1.32
C ALA A 28 12.33 12.13 0.24
N LEU A 29 13.62 11.92 0.52
CA LEU A 29 14.55 11.24 -0.40
C LEU A 29 14.36 9.72 -0.41
N ALA A 30 13.66 9.15 0.57
CA ALA A 30 13.34 7.74 0.62
C ALA A 30 11.95 7.46 0.04
N LYS A 31 11.79 6.26 -0.52
CA LYS A 31 10.49 5.72 -0.93
C LYS A 31 10.34 4.28 -0.48
N VAL A 32 9.15 3.95 0.00
CA VAL A 32 8.77 2.59 0.35
C VAL A 32 8.58 1.76 -0.92
N TYR A 33 9.09 0.56 -0.91
CA TYR A 33 8.89 -0.44 -1.96
C TYR A 33 8.20 -1.66 -1.38
N ALA A 34 6.99 -1.96 -1.85
CA ALA A 34 6.29 -3.21 -1.58
C ALA A 34 6.34 -4.15 -2.80
N ALA A 35 5.94 -3.65 -3.98
CA ALA A 35 5.95 -4.42 -5.23
C ALA A 35 6.46 -3.63 -6.44
N GLY A 36 6.61 -2.32 -6.30
CA GLY A 36 7.20 -1.45 -7.30
C GLY A 36 6.36 -1.22 -8.57
N VAL A 37 5.11 -1.69 -8.62
CA VAL A 37 4.25 -1.61 -9.81
C VAL A 37 4.04 -0.17 -10.30
N ASP A 38 3.92 0.78 -9.39
CA ASP A 38 3.88 2.22 -9.72
C ASP A 38 5.25 2.89 -9.59
N LEU A 39 5.97 2.59 -8.52
CA LEU A 39 7.23 3.25 -8.17
C LEU A 39 8.29 3.11 -9.27
N VAL A 40 8.54 1.89 -9.76
CA VAL A 40 9.59 1.63 -10.73
C VAL A 40 9.32 2.29 -12.10
N PRO A 41 8.10 2.21 -12.67
CA PRO A 41 7.77 2.98 -13.88
C PRO A 41 7.95 4.49 -13.72
N ARG A 42 7.57 5.08 -12.59
CA ARG A 42 7.76 6.52 -12.31
C ARG A 42 9.24 6.89 -12.22
N MET A 43 10.06 6.05 -11.61
CA MET A 43 11.51 6.22 -11.59
C MET A 43 12.12 6.14 -13.00
N ARG A 44 11.69 5.17 -13.83
CA ARG A 44 12.13 5.04 -15.24
C ARG A 44 11.74 6.23 -16.10
N LYS A 45 10.57 6.83 -15.83
CA LYS A 45 10.09 8.04 -16.51
C LYS A 45 10.71 9.33 -15.97
N ARG A 46 11.51 9.27 -14.90
CA ARG A 46 12.09 10.43 -14.21
C ARG A 46 11.04 11.36 -13.59
N VAL A 47 9.86 10.85 -13.29
CA VAL A 47 8.83 11.57 -12.54
C VAL A 47 9.22 11.72 -11.07
N ILE A 48 9.90 10.71 -10.54
CA ILE A 48 10.51 10.71 -9.20
C ILE A 48 11.93 10.16 -9.28
N GLU A 49 12.81 10.65 -8.41
CA GLU A 49 14.21 10.25 -8.35
C GLU A 49 14.65 10.03 -6.89
N PRO A 50 14.12 9.01 -6.21
CA PRO A 50 14.49 8.72 -4.83
C PRO A 50 15.98 8.40 -4.73
N LYS A 51 16.59 8.77 -3.61
CA LYS A 51 17.98 8.43 -3.27
C LYS A 51 18.07 7.15 -2.45
N CYS A 52 16.96 6.71 -1.87
CA CYS A 52 16.86 5.49 -1.09
C CYS A 52 15.54 4.78 -1.36
N ILE A 53 15.59 3.47 -1.50
CA ILE A 53 14.44 2.57 -1.55
C ILE A 53 14.46 1.70 -0.30
N VAL A 54 13.35 1.69 0.41
CA VAL A 54 13.15 0.86 1.61
C VAL A 54 12.18 -0.26 1.22
N ASN A 55 12.71 -1.46 1.00
CA ASN A 55 11.92 -2.64 0.68
C ASN A 55 11.31 -3.25 1.94
N ILE A 56 9.98 -3.25 2.01
CA ILE A 56 9.24 -3.73 3.19
C ILE A 56 8.75 -5.17 3.07
N GLN A 57 9.03 -5.87 1.99
CA GLN A 57 8.51 -7.23 1.74
C GLN A 57 8.98 -8.27 2.76
N ASN A 58 10.12 -8.03 3.43
CA ASN A 58 10.70 -8.92 4.42
C ASN A 58 10.55 -8.42 5.86
N VAL A 59 9.69 -7.42 6.09
CA VAL A 59 9.37 -6.92 7.42
C VAL A 59 8.42 -7.91 8.10
N LYS A 60 8.80 -8.42 9.27
CA LYS A 60 8.11 -9.54 9.95
C LYS A 60 6.67 -9.25 10.37
N GLU A 61 6.39 -7.98 10.69
CA GLU A 61 5.09 -7.53 11.16
C GLU A 61 4.11 -7.26 10.01
N LEU A 62 4.61 -7.29 8.76
CA LEU A 62 3.80 -7.11 7.57
C LEU A 62 3.49 -8.45 6.92
N ASP A 63 2.27 -8.64 6.53
CA ASP A 63 1.81 -9.88 5.90
C ASP A 63 0.87 -9.63 4.72
N ASP A 64 0.52 -10.70 4.02
CA ASP A 64 -0.44 -10.73 2.92
C ASP A 64 -1.75 -11.42 3.31
N VAL A 65 -1.98 -11.65 4.59
CA VAL A 65 -3.13 -12.40 5.11
C VAL A 65 -4.41 -11.59 4.95
N ILE A 66 -5.45 -12.27 4.46
CA ILE A 66 -6.83 -11.78 4.42
C ILE A 66 -7.64 -12.67 5.36
N ALA A 67 -8.07 -12.12 6.46
CA ALA A 67 -8.72 -12.88 7.52
C ALA A 67 -9.89 -12.14 8.16
N ALA A 68 -10.84 -12.90 8.68
CA ALA A 68 -11.90 -12.34 9.52
C ALA A 68 -11.29 -11.72 10.79
N LYS A 69 -11.78 -10.52 11.19
CA LYS A 69 -11.39 -9.82 12.40
C LYS A 69 -12.66 -9.31 13.11
N GLY A 70 -13.09 -10.06 14.14
CA GLY A 70 -14.41 -9.84 14.71
C GLY A 70 -15.51 -10.10 13.70
N LYS A 71 -16.38 -9.12 13.47
CA LYS A 71 -17.42 -9.20 12.43
C LYS A 71 -16.95 -8.73 11.05
N GLY A 72 -15.84 -7.99 10.99
CA GLY A 72 -15.25 -7.44 9.78
C GLY A 72 -14.12 -8.31 9.20
N VAL A 73 -13.30 -7.71 8.33
CA VAL A 73 -12.14 -8.35 7.69
C VAL A 73 -10.91 -7.46 7.79
N ARG A 74 -9.75 -8.08 8.06
CA ARG A 74 -8.45 -7.44 7.90
C ARG A 74 -7.79 -7.89 6.59
N ILE A 75 -7.09 -6.97 5.96
CA ILE A 75 -6.26 -7.22 4.78
C ILE A 75 -4.86 -6.73 5.10
N GLY A 76 -3.89 -7.62 5.13
CA GLY A 76 -2.49 -7.28 5.39
C GLY A 76 -1.91 -6.37 4.30
N SER A 77 -0.92 -5.57 4.66
CA SER A 77 -0.37 -4.53 3.75
C SER A 77 0.32 -5.10 2.51
N LEU A 78 0.82 -6.32 2.57
CA LEU A 78 1.46 -7.01 1.44
C LEU A 78 0.48 -7.82 0.60
N ALA A 79 -0.81 -7.87 0.97
CA ALA A 79 -1.83 -8.58 0.19
C ALA A 79 -1.91 -8.03 -1.24
N SER A 80 -1.69 -8.92 -2.21
CA SER A 80 -1.81 -8.57 -3.62
C SER A 80 -3.28 -8.34 -4.00
N LYS A 81 -3.52 -7.50 -4.98
CA LYS A 81 -4.88 -7.35 -5.52
C LYS A 81 -5.43 -8.68 -6.04
N ARG A 82 -4.56 -9.58 -6.55
CA ARG A 82 -4.98 -10.90 -7.00
C ARG A 82 -5.41 -11.80 -5.85
N SER A 83 -4.71 -11.79 -4.71
CA SER A 83 -5.15 -12.57 -3.54
C SER A 83 -6.49 -12.08 -2.99
N ILE A 84 -6.72 -10.76 -3.01
CA ILE A 84 -8.02 -10.18 -2.62
C ILE A 84 -9.13 -10.60 -3.59
N GLU A 85 -8.89 -10.55 -4.90
CA GLU A 85 -9.83 -11.01 -5.93
C GLU A 85 -10.22 -12.48 -5.76
N LEU A 86 -9.27 -13.34 -5.42
CA LEU A 86 -9.49 -14.78 -5.25
C LEU A 86 -10.06 -15.17 -3.88
N SER A 87 -10.15 -14.23 -2.94
CA SER A 87 -10.67 -14.47 -1.60
C SER A 87 -12.18 -14.67 -1.61
N SER A 88 -12.65 -15.85 -1.25
CA SER A 88 -14.09 -16.12 -1.06
C SER A 88 -14.70 -15.21 0.01
N LEU A 89 -13.94 -14.93 1.09
CA LEU A 89 -14.34 -14.03 2.16
C LEU A 89 -14.64 -12.62 1.65
N ILE A 90 -13.78 -12.08 0.77
CA ILE A 90 -14.00 -10.75 0.16
C ILE A 90 -15.17 -10.81 -0.83
N LYS A 91 -15.23 -11.83 -1.67
CA LYS A 91 -16.29 -11.98 -2.66
C LYS A 91 -17.69 -12.08 -2.02
N GLU A 92 -17.80 -12.78 -0.90
CA GLU A 92 -19.08 -12.99 -0.21
C GLU A 92 -19.52 -11.78 0.61
N LYS A 93 -18.58 -11.11 1.31
CA LYS A 93 -18.90 -10.05 2.28
C LYS A 93 -18.68 -8.64 1.74
N TYR A 94 -17.77 -8.46 0.79
CA TYR A 94 -17.35 -7.15 0.28
C TYR A 94 -17.33 -7.13 -1.24
N PHE A 95 -18.44 -7.50 -1.84
CA PHE A 95 -18.58 -7.66 -3.29
C PHE A 95 -18.14 -6.43 -4.09
N VAL A 96 -18.38 -5.22 -3.58
CA VAL A 96 -17.93 -3.98 -4.25
C VAL A 96 -16.39 -3.90 -4.37
N LEU A 97 -15.64 -4.36 -3.37
CA LEU A 97 -14.18 -4.43 -3.43
C LEU A 97 -13.72 -5.53 -4.41
N HIS A 98 -14.39 -6.67 -4.39
CA HIS A 98 -14.13 -7.75 -5.34
C HIS A 98 -14.29 -7.26 -6.78
N GLU A 99 -15.41 -6.61 -7.11
CA GLU A 99 -15.69 -6.07 -8.45
C GLU A 99 -14.68 -5.00 -8.87
N ALA A 100 -14.38 -4.05 -7.98
CA ALA A 100 -13.38 -3.02 -8.23
C ALA A 100 -12.00 -3.59 -8.59
N ILE A 101 -11.59 -4.67 -7.94
CA ILE A 101 -10.33 -5.34 -8.25
C ILE A 101 -10.45 -6.19 -9.52
N SER A 102 -11.59 -6.85 -9.73
CA SER A 102 -11.85 -7.69 -10.92
C SER A 102 -11.84 -6.87 -12.21
N SER A 103 -12.26 -5.61 -12.16
CA SER A 103 -12.24 -4.69 -13.31
C SER A 103 -10.82 -4.35 -13.80
N ILE A 104 -9.80 -4.56 -12.98
CA ILE A 104 -8.40 -4.37 -13.37
C ILE A 104 -7.99 -5.45 -14.38
N VAL A 105 -7.83 -5.08 -15.64
CA VAL A 105 -7.60 -6.01 -16.76
C VAL A 105 -6.31 -6.83 -16.62
N SER A 106 -5.22 -6.23 -16.13
CA SER A 106 -3.92 -6.90 -16.09
C SER A 106 -3.77 -7.81 -14.87
N VAL A 107 -3.77 -9.13 -15.13
CA VAL A 107 -3.48 -10.15 -14.11
C VAL A 107 -2.08 -9.95 -13.50
N GLN A 108 -1.08 -9.57 -14.28
CA GLN A 108 0.29 -9.30 -13.82
C GLN A 108 0.31 -8.14 -12.80
N VAL A 109 -0.40 -7.05 -13.11
CA VAL A 109 -0.53 -5.90 -12.20
C VAL A 109 -1.27 -6.28 -10.92
N LYS A 110 -2.30 -7.13 -11.02
CA LYS A 110 -3.01 -7.64 -9.84
C LYS A 110 -2.15 -8.55 -8.97
N SER A 111 -1.39 -9.45 -9.60
CA SER A 111 -0.56 -10.43 -8.89
C SER A 111 0.63 -9.81 -8.15
N GLN A 112 1.20 -8.73 -8.67
CA GLN A 112 2.32 -8.05 -8.04
C GLN A 112 1.87 -6.89 -7.14
N GLY A 113 0.94 -6.05 -7.61
CA GLY A 113 0.57 -4.83 -6.91
C GLY A 113 -0.30 -5.10 -5.67
N THR A 114 0.11 -4.53 -4.53
CA THR A 114 -0.66 -4.59 -3.29
C THR A 114 -1.82 -3.58 -3.29
N ALA A 115 -2.87 -3.86 -2.50
CA ALA A 115 -3.97 -2.91 -2.29
C ALA A 115 -3.47 -1.64 -1.59
N VAL A 116 -2.65 -1.78 -0.54
CA VAL A 116 -2.06 -0.65 0.19
C VAL A 116 -1.17 0.20 -0.72
N GLY A 117 -0.32 -0.43 -1.56
CA GLY A 117 0.49 0.30 -2.53
C GLY A 117 -0.36 1.11 -3.51
N ASN A 118 -1.51 0.59 -3.93
CA ASN A 118 -2.46 1.31 -4.78
C ASN A 118 -3.04 2.55 -4.08
N LEU A 119 -3.42 2.45 -2.78
CA LEU A 119 -3.89 3.60 -2.00
C LEU A 119 -2.83 4.70 -1.89
N CYS A 120 -1.58 4.33 -1.59
CA CYS A 120 -0.48 5.28 -1.42
C CYS A 120 -0.12 6.08 -2.68
N VAL A 121 -0.53 5.62 -3.87
CA VAL A 121 -0.38 6.39 -5.13
C VAL A 121 -1.28 7.63 -5.14
N ALA A 122 -2.39 7.61 -4.41
CA ALA A 122 -3.38 8.68 -4.31
C ALA A 122 -3.83 9.20 -5.67
N THR A 123 -4.16 8.28 -6.59
CA THR A 123 -4.71 8.62 -7.89
C THR A 123 -6.24 8.61 -7.87
N PRO A 124 -6.92 9.62 -8.46
CA PRO A 124 -8.37 9.62 -8.55
C PRO A 124 -8.94 8.50 -9.43
N ALA A 125 -8.10 7.83 -10.23
CA ALA A 125 -8.48 6.70 -11.07
C ALA A 125 -8.42 5.34 -10.33
N SER A 126 -8.37 5.33 -8.99
CA SER A 126 -8.30 4.09 -8.22
C SER A 126 -9.68 3.56 -7.85
N ASP A 127 -10.17 2.57 -8.58
CA ASP A 127 -11.41 1.86 -8.23
C ASP A 127 -11.32 1.19 -6.86
N VAL A 128 -10.12 0.69 -6.50
CA VAL A 128 -9.86 0.08 -5.18
C VAL A 128 -10.05 1.10 -4.05
N ALA A 129 -9.54 2.33 -4.22
CA ALA A 129 -9.71 3.39 -3.23
C ALA A 129 -11.20 3.77 -3.09
N THR A 130 -11.91 3.90 -4.20
CA THR A 130 -13.34 4.20 -4.22
C THR A 130 -14.16 3.11 -3.52
N ALA A 131 -13.87 1.84 -3.77
CA ALA A 131 -14.54 0.73 -3.10
C ALA A 131 -14.29 0.73 -1.59
N LEU A 132 -13.04 0.97 -1.17
CA LEU A 132 -12.68 1.04 0.25
C LEU A 132 -13.31 2.24 0.95
N TYR A 133 -13.48 3.36 0.24
CA TYR A 133 -14.18 4.55 0.74
C TYR A 133 -15.67 4.23 1.03
N VAL A 134 -16.36 3.57 0.09
CA VAL A 134 -17.77 3.15 0.26
C VAL A 134 -17.93 2.14 1.41
N LEU A 135 -16.90 1.36 1.70
CA LEU A 135 -16.88 0.36 2.76
C LEU A 135 -16.44 0.91 4.12
N ASP A 136 -16.27 2.21 4.30
CA ASP A 136 -15.79 2.85 5.55
C ASP A 136 -14.52 2.19 6.09
N ALA A 137 -13.60 1.84 5.19
CA ALA A 137 -12.36 1.17 5.55
C ALA A 137 -11.51 2.04 6.48
N LYS A 138 -10.73 1.39 7.35
CA LYS A 138 -9.76 2.04 8.21
C LYS A 138 -8.38 1.50 7.93
N LEU A 139 -7.37 2.34 8.03
CA LEU A 139 -5.98 2.02 7.78
C LEU A 139 -5.22 2.04 9.10
N ASN A 140 -4.63 0.93 9.50
CA ASN A 140 -3.69 0.92 10.61
C ASN A 140 -2.32 1.32 10.07
N VAL A 141 -1.68 2.25 10.77
CA VAL A 141 -0.42 2.87 10.36
C VAL A 141 0.55 2.80 11.51
N PHE A 142 1.80 2.47 11.22
CA PHE A 142 2.91 2.49 12.16
C PHE A 142 3.93 3.55 11.74
N GLY A 143 4.39 4.33 12.70
CA GLY A 143 5.39 5.37 12.51
C GLY A 143 6.28 5.59 13.74
N PRO A 144 7.19 6.56 13.71
CA PRO A 144 8.08 6.84 14.84
C PRO A 144 7.36 7.20 16.14
N SER A 145 6.12 7.70 16.04
CA SER A 145 5.27 8.05 17.19
C SER A 145 4.39 6.87 17.67
N GLY A 146 4.57 5.67 17.09
CA GLY A 146 3.77 4.49 17.37
C GLY A 146 2.69 4.22 16.33
N GLU A 147 1.65 3.52 16.77
CA GLU A 147 0.53 3.13 15.92
C GLU A 147 -0.59 4.18 15.94
N ARG A 148 -1.22 4.37 14.81
CA ARG A 148 -2.48 5.13 14.70
C ARG A 148 -3.39 4.52 13.64
N GLN A 149 -4.66 4.86 13.72
CA GLN A 149 -5.66 4.45 12.75
C GLN A 149 -6.17 5.68 12.00
N ILE A 150 -6.31 5.55 10.68
CA ILE A 150 -6.78 6.59 9.78
C ILE A 150 -8.05 6.08 9.09
N PRO A 151 -9.20 6.73 9.24
CA PRO A 151 -10.36 6.49 8.38
C PRO A 151 -10.02 6.79 6.92
N ILE A 152 -10.58 6.02 5.99
CA ILE A 152 -10.25 6.17 4.55
C ILE A 152 -10.69 7.53 4.00
N ASP A 153 -11.74 8.11 4.51
CA ASP A 153 -12.27 9.44 4.15
C ASP A 153 -11.36 10.60 4.59
N GLU A 154 -10.51 10.38 5.58
CA GLU A 154 -9.49 11.33 6.04
C GLU A 154 -8.10 11.07 5.40
N PHE A 155 -7.96 10.01 4.58
CA PHE A 155 -6.65 9.57 4.11
C PHE A 155 -6.06 10.44 3.00
N TYR A 156 -6.89 11.03 2.13
CA TYR A 156 -6.44 11.76 0.96
C TYR A 156 -6.50 13.28 1.15
N LEU A 157 -5.36 13.95 0.94
CA LEU A 157 -5.26 15.41 0.92
C LEU A 157 -5.41 16.00 -0.49
N GLY A 158 -5.39 15.16 -1.52
CA GLY A 158 -5.48 15.54 -2.93
C GLY A 158 -4.74 14.56 -3.84
N VAL A 159 -4.68 14.87 -5.13
CA VAL A 159 -4.04 14.02 -6.13
C VAL A 159 -2.56 13.83 -5.81
N GLY A 160 -2.14 12.59 -5.62
CA GLY A 160 -0.76 12.21 -5.28
C GLY A 160 -0.35 12.56 -3.85
N LYS A 161 -1.31 12.91 -2.96
CA LYS A 161 -1.03 13.35 -1.60
C LYS A 161 -1.92 12.63 -0.60
N THR A 162 -1.31 12.07 0.44
CA THR A 162 -1.98 11.42 1.57
C THR A 162 -1.59 12.10 2.88
N VAL A 163 -2.29 11.78 3.96
CA VAL A 163 -1.99 12.24 5.32
C VAL A 163 -0.83 11.49 5.97
N LEU A 164 -0.22 10.51 5.28
CA LEU A 164 0.93 9.78 5.80
C LEU A 164 2.12 10.72 5.96
N GLU A 165 2.75 10.65 7.12
CA GLU A 165 4.05 11.25 7.34
C GLU A 165 5.16 10.47 6.61
N PRO A 166 6.32 11.10 6.30
CA PRO A 166 7.37 10.46 5.49
C PRO A 166 7.91 9.15 6.03
N ALA A 167 7.76 8.89 7.33
CA ALA A 167 8.24 7.68 8.00
C ALA A 167 7.13 6.72 8.43
N GLU A 168 5.92 6.94 7.97
CA GLU A 168 4.79 6.07 8.29
C GLU A 168 4.59 4.98 7.23
N ILE A 169 4.17 3.80 7.71
CA ILE A 169 3.88 2.60 6.91
C ILE A 169 2.49 2.10 7.30
N ILE A 170 1.62 1.90 6.31
CA ILE A 170 0.34 1.22 6.52
C ILE A 170 0.61 -0.25 6.76
N THR A 171 0.10 -0.80 7.84
CA THR A 171 0.30 -2.19 8.24
C THR A 171 -0.84 -3.10 7.82
N GLU A 172 -2.08 -2.60 7.82
CA GLU A 172 -3.26 -3.35 7.38
C GLU A 172 -4.41 -2.42 6.99
N ILE A 173 -5.35 -2.94 6.20
CA ILE A 173 -6.66 -2.35 5.93
C ILE A 173 -7.68 -3.11 6.75
N LEU A 174 -8.56 -2.41 7.43
CA LEU A 174 -9.67 -2.97 8.19
C LEU A 174 -11.00 -2.61 7.51
N LEU A 175 -11.78 -3.63 7.21
CA LEU A 175 -13.14 -3.49 6.71
C LEU A 175 -14.11 -3.76 7.86
N PRO A 176 -15.07 -2.87 8.12
CA PRO A 176 -16.11 -3.10 9.14
C PRO A 176 -17.04 -4.24 8.73
N ALA A 177 -17.99 -4.59 9.62
CA ALA A 177 -18.99 -5.63 9.37
C ALA A 177 -20.04 -5.19 8.35
#